data_75fbc79894ef3cd9219728afc15a4bd6
#
_entry.id   75fbc79894ef3cd9219728afc15a4bd6
#
_cell.length_a   1.000
_cell.length_b   1.000
_cell.length_c   1.000
_cell.angle_alpha   90.00
_cell.angle_beta   90.00
_cell.angle_gamma   90.00
#
_symmetry.space_group_name_H-M   'P 1'
#
loop_
_entity.id
_entity.type
_entity.pdbx_description
1 polymer ?
#
loop_
_entity_poly.entity_id
_entity_poly.type
_entity_poly.pdbx_seq_one_letter_code
_entity_poly.pdbx_strand_id
1 'polypeptide(L)'
;YKVGIIAQPDWKDRESINRLGEPRLGFLVSAGNMDSMVNHYSVSKKRRTTDAFTPGGVMGKRPDYATIVYCNLIRQTYKHKPIIIGGIEASLRRLAHYDYWSNKLKRSILLDSGADLISYGMGEHSIVEIADALDSGLDIKDITFIDGTVYKTRDRESIYDAIELPHFEALKADKLEYAKSFYIQYSNTDPFSGKRLFETYDEKLFVVQNPPAKPLTQSEMDSVYALPYMRDYHPSYKELGGVPAIEEVKFSLISNRGCYGGCSFCALTFHQ
;
A
#
# COMPACT_ATOMS: atom_id res chain seq x y z
N TYR A 1 -3.50 0.01 21.30
CA TYR A 1 -4.67 0.45 20.51
C TYR A 1 -5.69 -0.69 20.36
N LYS A 2 -6.98 -0.31 20.20
CA LYS A 2 -8.01 -1.28 19.80
C LYS A 2 -8.10 -1.29 18.27
N VAL A 3 -7.97 -2.47 17.66
CA VAL A 3 -7.99 -2.66 16.22
C VAL A 3 -9.13 -3.60 15.86
N GLY A 4 -9.96 -3.20 14.91
CA GLY A 4 -10.99 -4.04 14.31
C GLY A 4 -10.58 -4.44 12.90
N ILE A 5 -10.87 -5.67 12.50
CA ILE A 5 -10.57 -6.19 11.17
C ILE A 5 -11.87 -6.44 10.42
N ILE A 6 -12.06 -5.77 9.31
CA ILE A 6 -13.08 -6.08 8.31
C ILE A 6 -12.36 -6.83 7.19
N ALA A 7 -12.36 -8.16 7.31
CA ALA A 7 -11.74 -9.00 6.32
C ALA A 7 -12.59 -8.98 5.04
N GLN A 8 -11.99 -8.60 3.93
CA GLN A 8 -12.57 -8.58 2.58
C GLN A 8 -14.04 -8.09 2.54
N PRO A 9 -14.29 -6.78 2.79
CA PRO A 9 -15.64 -6.24 2.77
C PRO A 9 -16.32 -6.47 1.40
N ASP A 10 -17.64 -6.64 1.38
CA ASP A 10 -18.37 -6.69 0.12
C ASP A 10 -18.33 -5.31 -0.54
N TRP A 11 -17.57 -5.20 -1.61
CA TRP A 11 -17.35 -3.93 -2.30
C TRP A 11 -18.61 -3.42 -3.05
N LYS A 12 -19.66 -4.23 -3.14
CA LYS A 12 -20.97 -3.86 -3.69
C LYS A 12 -21.93 -3.35 -2.63
N ASP A 13 -21.61 -3.58 -1.35
CA ASP A 13 -22.42 -3.17 -0.21
C ASP A 13 -21.65 -2.15 0.66
N ARG A 14 -22.12 -0.90 0.67
CA ARG A 14 -21.55 0.17 1.48
C ARG A 14 -21.58 -0.10 2.98
N GLU A 15 -22.59 -0.83 3.45
CA GLU A 15 -22.72 -1.17 4.87
C GLU A 15 -21.68 -2.18 5.33
N SER A 16 -21.02 -2.87 4.39
CA SER A 16 -19.98 -3.84 4.71
C SER A 16 -18.80 -3.24 5.47
N ILE A 17 -18.48 -1.96 5.22
CA ILE A 17 -17.41 -1.24 5.93
C ILE A 17 -17.87 -0.59 7.23
N ASN A 18 -19.18 -0.55 7.49
CA ASN A 18 -19.76 0.08 8.67
C ASN A 18 -19.93 -0.90 9.84
N ARG A 19 -19.59 -2.17 9.66
CA ARG A 19 -19.82 -3.25 10.65
C ARG A 19 -19.22 -2.99 12.01
N LEU A 20 -18.14 -2.23 12.09
CA LEU A 20 -17.43 -1.91 13.33
C LEU A 20 -17.69 -0.46 13.80
N GLY A 21 -18.53 0.27 13.05
CA GLY A 21 -18.79 1.68 13.31
C GLY A 21 -17.63 2.59 12.90
N GLU A 22 -17.74 3.85 13.29
CA GLU A 22 -16.73 4.86 12.95
C GLU A 22 -15.48 4.70 13.81
N PRO A 23 -14.29 4.56 13.21
CA PRO A 23 -13.05 4.46 13.97
C PRO A 23 -12.68 5.81 14.61
N ARG A 24 -12.00 5.77 15.76
CA ARG A 24 -11.50 6.97 16.42
C ARG A 24 -10.35 7.60 15.63
N LEU A 25 -9.34 6.84 15.25
CA LEU A 25 -8.14 7.34 14.59
C LEU A 25 -8.25 7.34 13.06
N GLY A 26 -8.67 6.25 12.45
CA GLY A 26 -8.73 6.14 11.00
C GLY A 26 -8.84 4.72 10.49
N PHE A 27 -8.73 4.57 9.18
CA PHE A 27 -8.77 3.30 8.47
C PHE A 27 -7.40 2.94 7.94
N LEU A 28 -7.00 1.69 8.12
CA LEU A 28 -5.85 1.07 7.47
C LEU A 28 -6.38 0.17 6.35
N VAL A 29 -5.96 0.42 5.11
CA VAL A 29 -6.51 -0.26 3.94
C VAL A 29 -5.40 -0.92 3.13
N SER A 30 -5.59 -2.19 2.80
CA SER A 30 -4.74 -2.91 1.85
C SER A 30 -5.56 -3.80 0.93
N ALA A 31 -4.97 -4.22 -0.19
CA ALA A 31 -5.58 -5.20 -1.09
C ALA A 31 -5.46 -6.65 -0.58
N GLY A 32 -4.78 -6.87 0.55
CA GLY A 32 -4.41 -8.19 1.06
C GLY A 32 -2.99 -8.61 0.65
N ASN A 33 -2.70 -9.89 0.67
CA ASN A 33 -1.36 -10.43 0.47
C ASN A 33 -0.79 -10.20 -0.93
N MET A 34 -1.65 -10.08 -1.94
CA MET A 34 -1.26 -9.87 -3.34
C MET A 34 -1.96 -8.66 -3.93
N ASP A 35 -1.31 -8.09 -4.91
CA ASP A 35 -1.91 -7.12 -5.82
C ASP A 35 -3.17 -7.73 -6.49
N SER A 36 -4.29 -7.02 -6.40
CA SER A 36 -5.58 -7.53 -6.89
C SER A 36 -5.56 -7.82 -8.39
N MET A 37 -4.89 -6.97 -9.19
CA MET A 37 -4.82 -7.17 -10.63
C MET A 37 -3.94 -8.36 -10.99
N VAL A 38 -2.80 -8.54 -10.33
CA VAL A 38 -1.91 -9.71 -10.53
C VAL A 38 -2.64 -11.00 -10.14
N ASN A 39 -3.43 -10.96 -9.08
CA ASN A 39 -4.20 -12.12 -8.64
C ASN A 39 -5.38 -12.45 -9.56
N HIS A 40 -6.05 -11.44 -10.11
CA HIS A 40 -7.26 -11.65 -10.90
C HIS A 40 -7.01 -11.98 -12.38
N TYR A 41 -5.85 -11.62 -12.90
CA TYR A 41 -5.55 -11.76 -14.32
C TYR A 41 -4.25 -12.53 -14.57
N SER A 42 -4.20 -13.25 -15.68
CA SER A 42 -2.97 -13.82 -16.22
C SER A 42 -2.13 -12.76 -16.94
N VAL A 43 -0.88 -13.09 -17.27
CA VAL A 43 0.00 -12.21 -18.07
C VAL A 43 -0.63 -11.87 -19.43
N SER A 44 -1.44 -12.76 -20.01
CA SER A 44 -2.19 -12.51 -21.24
C SER A 44 -3.48 -11.70 -21.04
N LYS A 45 -3.64 -11.05 -19.89
CA LYS A 45 -4.83 -10.25 -19.50
C LYS A 45 -6.15 -11.02 -19.47
N LYS A 46 -6.11 -12.36 -19.42
CA LYS A 46 -7.29 -13.19 -19.23
C LYS A 46 -7.66 -13.25 -17.74
N ARG A 47 -8.93 -13.02 -17.43
CA ARG A 47 -9.44 -13.17 -16.07
C ARG A 47 -9.31 -14.61 -15.62
N ARG A 48 -8.83 -14.83 -14.41
CA ARG A 48 -8.78 -16.15 -13.78
C ARG A 48 -10.18 -16.57 -13.34
N THR A 49 -10.41 -17.87 -13.25
CA THR A 49 -11.69 -18.45 -12.84
C THR A 49 -11.78 -18.65 -11.33
N THR A 50 -10.67 -18.64 -10.63
CA THR A 50 -10.57 -18.81 -9.18
C THR A 50 -9.71 -17.72 -8.55
N ASP A 51 -9.98 -17.40 -7.28
CA ASP A 51 -9.17 -16.52 -6.44
C ASP A 51 -8.84 -17.25 -5.14
N ALA A 52 -7.62 -17.79 -5.03
CA ALA A 52 -7.18 -18.56 -3.87
C ALA A 52 -7.16 -17.74 -2.55
N PHE A 53 -7.23 -16.41 -2.63
CA PHE A 53 -7.22 -15.50 -1.47
C PHE A 53 -8.62 -15.05 -1.04
N THR A 54 -9.66 -15.65 -1.58
CA THR A 54 -11.05 -15.37 -1.19
C THR A 54 -11.72 -16.60 -0.58
N PRO A 55 -12.79 -16.42 0.20
CA PRO A 55 -13.52 -17.53 0.77
C PRO A 55 -14.00 -18.51 -0.30
N GLY A 56 -13.70 -19.80 -0.10
CA GLY A 56 -14.01 -20.88 -1.03
C GLY A 56 -13.34 -20.79 -2.39
N GLY A 57 -12.35 -19.93 -2.57
CA GLY A 57 -11.67 -19.73 -3.85
C GLY A 57 -12.51 -19.01 -4.92
N VAL A 58 -13.59 -18.35 -4.53
CA VAL A 58 -14.59 -17.78 -5.45
C VAL A 58 -14.10 -16.48 -6.06
N MET A 59 -13.93 -16.47 -7.40
CA MET A 59 -13.54 -15.26 -8.13
C MET A 59 -14.62 -14.15 -8.05
N GLY A 60 -14.15 -12.89 -7.97
CA GLY A 60 -15.02 -11.70 -8.00
C GLY A 60 -15.54 -11.24 -6.65
N LYS A 61 -15.16 -11.89 -5.55
CA LYS A 61 -15.42 -11.43 -4.19
C LYS A 61 -14.60 -10.19 -3.85
N ARG A 62 -13.38 -10.11 -4.34
CA ARG A 62 -12.50 -8.95 -4.23
C ARG A 62 -12.57 -8.12 -5.53
N PRO A 63 -12.62 -6.77 -5.46
CA PRO A 63 -12.65 -5.93 -6.65
C PRO A 63 -11.29 -5.86 -7.35
N ASP A 64 -11.30 -5.50 -8.63
CA ASP A 64 -10.13 -5.04 -9.34
C ASP A 64 -9.67 -3.68 -8.73
N TYR A 65 -8.36 -3.44 -8.67
CA TYR A 65 -7.79 -2.25 -7.99
C TYR A 65 -8.36 -2.09 -6.56
N ALA A 66 -8.29 -3.15 -5.79
CA ALA A 66 -9.00 -3.31 -4.52
C ALA A 66 -8.77 -2.15 -3.54
N THR A 67 -7.53 -1.67 -3.42
CA THR A 67 -7.18 -0.54 -2.54
C THR A 67 -7.96 0.71 -2.91
N ILE A 68 -8.07 1.05 -4.20
CA ILE A 68 -8.82 2.22 -4.67
C ILE A 68 -10.30 2.06 -4.37
N VAL A 69 -10.87 0.89 -4.67
CA VAL A 69 -12.30 0.64 -4.47
C VAL A 69 -12.67 0.71 -2.99
N TYR A 70 -11.88 0.10 -2.11
CA TYR A 70 -12.14 0.14 -0.67
C TYR A 70 -12.01 1.56 -0.10
N CYS A 71 -11.02 2.33 -0.51
CA CYS A 71 -10.90 3.73 -0.11
C CYS A 71 -12.13 4.56 -0.55
N ASN A 72 -12.60 4.35 -1.78
CA ASN A 72 -13.78 5.05 -2.29
C ASN A 72 -15.05 4.71 -1.48
N LEU A 73 -15.23 3.44 -1.10
CA LEU A 73 -16.33 3.03 -0.22
C LEU A 73 -16.25 3.72 1.14
N ILE A 74 -15.05 3.76 1.74
CA ILE A 74 -14.82 4.44 3.03
C ILE A 74 -15.14 5.93 2.89
N ARG A 75 -14.65 6.61 1.85
CA ARG A 75 -14.91 8.06 1.62
C ARG A 75 -16.38 8.38 1.43
N GLN A 76 -17.15 7.50 0.82
CA GLN A 76 -18.60 7.68 0.65
C GLN A 76 -19.34 7.66 2.00
N THR A 77 -18.83 6.92 2.99
CA THR A 77 -19.44 6.77 4.31
C THR A 77 -18.80 7.73 5.33
N TYR A 78 -17.47 7.81 5.35
CA TYR A 78 -16.68 8.56 6.34
C TYR A 78 -15.80 9.60 5.63
N LYS A 79 -16.39 10.74 5.27
CA LYS A 79 -15.78 11.77 4.40
C LYS A 79 -14.46 12.34 4.94
N HIS A 80 -14.31 12.45 6.26
CA HIS A 80 -13.20 13.18 6.91
C HIS A 80 -12.28 12.30 7.75
N LYS A 81 -12.55 11.00 7.83
CA LYS A 81 -11.69 10.10 8.59
C LYS A 81 -10.39 9.82 7.84
N PRO A 82 -9.25 9.80 8.55
CA PRO A 82 -7.98 9.41 7.96
C PRO A 82 -8.06 8.04 7.28
N ILE A 83 -7.51 7.96 6.07
CA ILE A 83 -7.32 6.70 5.34
C ILE A 83 -5.84 6.55 5.04
N ILE A 84 -5.22 5.56 5.65
CA ILE A 84 -3.84 5.15 5.41
C ILE A 84 -3.87 3.88 4.57
N ILE A 85 -3.20 3.87 3.45
CA ILE A 85 -3.09 2.70 2.58
C ILE A 85 -1.72 2.07 2.68
N GLY A 86 -1.64 0.75 2.50
CA GLY A 86 -0.40 0.01 2.56
C GLY A 86 -0.48 -1.33 1.82
N GLY A 87 0.51 -2.17 2.06
CA GLY A 87 0.67 -3.44 1.38
C GLY A 87 1.22 -3.29 -0.05
N ILE A 88 1.43 -4.41 -0.72
CA ILE A 88 2.15 -4.47 -2.01
C ILE A 88 1.47 -3.63 -3.10
N GLU A 89 0.15 -3.64 -3.18
CA GLU A 89 -0.60 -2.89 -4.20
C GLU A 89 -0.39 -1.38 -4.07
N ALA A 90 -0.40 -0.85 -2.85
CA ALA A 90 -0.14 0.57 -2.58
C ALA A 90 1.34 0.91 -2.75
N SER A 91 2.24 0.09 -2.22
CA SER A 91 3.69 0.33 -2.28
C SER A 91 4.20 0.41 -3.72
N LEU A 92 3.78 -0.50 -4.59
CA LEU A 92 4.22 -0.53 -6.00
C LEU A 92 3.61 0.61 -6.84
N ARG A 93 2.55 1.25 -6.35
CA ARG A 93 1.86 2.36 -7.05
C ARG A 93 1.97 3.69 -6.31
N ARG A 94 2.92 3.82 -5.37
CA ARG A 94 3.08 5.02 -4.53
C ARG A 94 3.49 6.27 -5.29
N LEU A 95 4.17 6.10 -6.43
CA LEU A 95 4.54 7.15 -7.38
C LEU A 95 3.91 6.88 -8.74
N ALA A 96 4.20 7.70 -9.75
CA ALA A 96 3.76 7.45 -11.12
C ALA A 96 4.26 6.08 -11.59
N HIS A 97 3.36 5.30 -12.16
CA HIS A 97 3.65 3.92 -12.55
C HIS A 97 2.97 3.53 -13.84
N TYR A 98 3.60 2.61 -14.58
CA TYR A 98 2.98 2.00 -15.74
C TYR A 98 1.99 0.91 -15.31
N ASP A 99 0.74 1.11 -15.64
CA ASP A 99 -0.32 0.11 -15.43
C ASP A 99 -0.43 -0.81 -16.65
N TYR A 100 0.07 -2.00 -16.50
CA TYR A 100 0.09 -3.03 -17.54
C TYR A 100 -1.30 -3.35 -18.09
N TRP A 101 -2.31 -3.35 -17.22
CA TRP A 101 -3.66 -3.78 -17.56
C TRP A 101 -4.33 -2.78 -18.49
N SER A 102 -4.26 -1.50 -18.19
CA SER A 102 -4.81 -0.42 -19.03
C SER A 102 -3.85 0.06 -20.11
N ASN A 103 -2.58 -0.39 -20.10
CA ASN A 103 -1.51 0.09 -20.99
C ASN A 103 -1.33 1.60 -20.92
N LYS A 104 -1.34 2.16 -19.71
CA LYS A 104 -1.24 3.61 -19.48
C LYS A 104 -0.31 3.91 -18.31
N LEU A 105 0.32 5.08 -18.35
CA LEU A 105 0.94 5.65 -17.17
C LEU A 105 -0.16 6.20 -16.26
N LYS A 106 -0.12 5.79 -14.99
CA LYS A 106 -1.05 6.23 -13.93
C LYS A 106 -0.33 7.12 -12.93
N ARG A 107 -1.09 7.99 -12.30
CA ARG A 107 -0.63 8.80 -11.17
C ARG A 107 -0.37 7.93 -9.94
N SER A 108 0.22 8.52 -8.92
CA SER A 108 0.29 7.89 -7.59
C SER A 108 -1.10 7.39 -7.15
N ILE A 109 -1.14 6.19 -6.59
CA ILE A 109 -2.36 5.61 -6.00
C ILE A 109 -2.90 6.49 -4.86
N LEU A 110 -2.05 7.29 -4.19
CA LEU A 110 -2.47 8.23 -3.16
C LEU A 110 -3.45 9.27 -3.70
N LEU A 111 -3.28 9.67 -4.95
CA LEU A 111 -4.19 10.61 -5.63
C LEU A 111 -5.43 9.92 -6.15
N ASP A 112 -5.27 8.74 -6.73
CA ASP A 112 -6.36 8.02 -7.40
C ASP A 112 -7.31 7.32 -6.41
N SER A 113 -6.83 6.93 -5.21
CA SER A 113 -7.65 6.33 -4.16
C SER A 113 -8.37 7.32 -3.27
N GLY A 114 -7.92 8.59 -3.24
CA GLY A 114 -8.41 9.57 -2.28
C GLY A 114 -7.96 9.29 -0.83
N ALA A 115 -6.97 8.43 -0.63
CA ALA A 115 -6.33 8.23 0.67
C ALA A 115 -5.52 9.45 1.11
N ASP A 116 -5.15 9.50 2.37
CA ASP A 116 -4.41 10.63 2.95
C ASP A 116 -2.92 10.35 3.04
N LEU A 117 -2.54 9.11 3.31
CA LEU A 117 -1.15 8.68 3.53
C LEU A 117 -0.94 7.27 2.99
N ILE A 118 0.27 6.97 2.52
CA ILE A 118 0.73 5.61 2.25
C ILE A 118 1.77 5.23 3.30
N SER A 119 1.68 4.03 3.86
CA SER A 119 2.79 3.35 4.52
C SER A 119 3.32 2.28 3.57
N TYR A 120 4.58 2.39 3.16
CA TYR A 120 5.18 1.46 2.20
C TYR A 120 6.35 0.69 2.83
N GLY A 121 6.68 -0.43 2.23
CA GLY A 121 7.74 -1.30 2.74
C GLY A 121 7.36 -2.00 4.05
N MET A 122 8.30 -2.08 4.97
CA MET A 122 8.11 -2.66 6.30
C MET A 122 7.46 -1.62 7.22
N GLY A 123 6.19 -1.80 7.51
CA GLY A 123 5.34 -0.80 8.16
C GLY A 123 5.25 -0.87 9.68
N GLU A 124 6.02 -1.74 10.35
CA GLU A 124 5.87 -1.99 11.78
C GLU A 124 6.10 -0.72 12.63
N HIS A 125 7.16 0.04 12.34
CA HIS A 125 7.41 1.31 13.01
C HIS A 125 6.44 2.39 12.53
N SER A 126 6.35 2.60 11.23
CA SER A 126 5.57 3.70 10.66
C SER A 126 4.10 3.65 11.06
N ILE A 127 3.49 2.45 11.17
CA ILE A 127 2.08 2.36 11.55
C ILE A 127 1.83 2.75 13.00
N VAL A 128 2.77 2.44 13.90
CA VAL A 128 2.71 2.83 15.31
C VAL A 128 2.90 4.34 15.44
N GLU A 129 3.92 4.90 14.79
CA GLU A 129 4.20 6.34 14.80
C GLU A 129 3.02 7.15 14.22
N ILE A 130 2.40 6.68 13.13
CA ILE A 130 1.18 7.30 12.58
C ILE A 130 0.04 7.26 13.60
N ALA A 131 -0.16 6.11 14.27
CA ALA A 131 -1.23 5.97 15.25
C ALA A 131 -0.99 6.88 16.47
N ASP A 132 0.25 6.98 16.95
CA ASP A 132 0.63 7.86 18.06
C ASP A 132 0.46 9.34 17.69
N ALA A 133 0.84 9.73 16.47
CA ALA A 133 0.64 11.09 15.98
C ALA A 133 -0.85 11.47 15.91
N LEU A 134 -1.68 10.59 15.36
CA LEU A 134 -3.12 10.79 15.31
C LEU A 134 -3.77 10.80 16.71
N ASP A 135 -3.29 9.95 17.62
CA ASP A 135 -3.80 9.87 18.99
C ASP A 135 -3.42 11.11 19.81
N SER A 136 -2.29 11.73 19.51
CA SER A 136 -1.88 13.02 20.10
C SER A 136 -2.68 14.21 19.57
N GLY A 137 -3.55 14.00 18.57
CA GLY A 137 -4.39 15.04 17.98
C GLY A 137 -3.81 15.72 16.74
N LEU A 138 -2.71 15.19 16.17
CA LEU A 138 -2.16 15.73 14.94
C LEU A 138 -3.09 15.41 13.75
N ASP A 139 -3.29 16.39 12.87
CA ASP A 139 -4.06 16.16 11.64
C ASP A 139 -3.23 15.26 10.69
N ILE A 140 -3.88 14.33 10.02
CA ILE A 140 -3.23 13.40 9.08
C ILE A 140 -2.41 14.11 7.99
N LYS A 141 -2.83 15.29 7.56
CA LYS A 141 -2.12 16.10 6.55
C LYS A 141 -0.78 16.66 7.07
N ASP A 142 -0.61 16.77 8.39
CA ASP A 142 0.58 17.30 9.04
C ASP A 142 1.58 16.18 9.39
N ILE A 143 1.20 14.92 9.18
CA ILE A 143 2.08 13.75 9.34
C ILE A 143 2.95 13.60 8.06
N THR A 144 4.00 14.39 7.98
CA THR A 144 4.90 14.49 6.81
C THR A 144 6.33 14.01 7.07
N PHE A 145 6.61 13.55 8.30
CA PHE A 145 7.97 13.34 8.82
C PHE A 145 8.32 11.87 9.11
N ILE A 146 7.38 10.94 8.94
CA ILE A 146 7.59 9.53 9.27
C ILE A 146 8.25 8.81 8.10
N ASP A 147 9.35 8.12 8.34
CA ASP A 147 10.02 7.29 7.33
C ASP A 147 9.12 6.12 6.88
N GLY A 148 9.28 5.68 5.64
CA GLY A 148 8.43 4.65 5.05
C GLY A 148 7.02 5.14 4.70
N THR A 149 6.81 6.45 4.57
CA THR A 149 5.50 7.01 4.21
C THR A 149 5.54 7.84 2.92
N VAL A 150 4.36 8.01 2.32
CA VAL A 150 4.16 8.92 1.19
C VAL A 150 2.95 9.80 1.47
N TYR A 151 3.13 11.09 1.38
CA TYR A 151 2.08 12.08 1.60
C TYR A 151 1.91 12.99 0.38
N LYS A 152 0.84 13.79 0.38
CA LYS A 152 0.58 14.79 -0.66
C LYS A 152 0.50 16.18 -0.05
N THR A 153 1.02 17.18 -0.77
CA THR A 153 0.95 18.57 -0.36
C THR A 153 0.75 19.50 -1.55
N ARG A 154 0.26 20.70 -1.28
CA ARG A 154 0.21 21.82 -2.26
C ARG A 154 1.25 22.89 -1.93
N ASP A 155 1.93 22.74 -0.82
CA ASP A 155 2.97 23.66 -0.37
C ASP A 155 4.34 23.14 -0.79
N ARG A 156 4.94 23.78 -1.80
CA ARG A 156 6.28 23.44 -2.30
C ARG A 156 7.37 23.78 -1.28
N GLU A 157 7.17 24.80 -0.46
CA GLU A 157 8.15 25.24 0.52
C GLU A 157 8.29 24.27 1.69
N SER A 158 7.25 23.50 1.97
CA SER A 158 7.29 22.42 2.98
C SER A 158 8.16 21.22 2.55
N ILE A 159 8.52 21.11 1.26
CA ILE A 159 9.34 20.03 0.72
C ILE A 159 10.81 20.45 0.75
N TYR A 160 11.56 19.94 1.70
CA TYR A 160 13.00 20.23 1.88
C TYR A 160 13.83 18.95 1.81
N ASP A 161 15.11 19.07 1.47
CA ASP A 161 16.08 17.97 1.34
C ASP A 161 15.52 16.78 0.56
N ALA A 162 14.98 17.07 -0.63
CA ALA A 162 14.30 16.10 -1.46
C ALA A 162 14.81 16.16 -2.91
N ILE A 163 14.87 15.01 -3.56
CA ILE A 163 15.18 14.89 -4.98
C ILE A 163 13.90 15.02 -5.77
N GLU A 164 13.86 15.94 -6.72
CA GLU A 164 12.74 16.09 -7.64
C GLU A 164 12.82 15.03 -8.74
N LEU A 165 11.73 14.29 -8.89
CA LEU A 165 11.51 13.38 -10.00
C LEU A 165 10.98 14.15 -11.21
N PRO A 166 11.16 13.65 -12.44
CA PRO A 166 10.52 14.25 -13.62
C PRO A 166 9.02 14.41 -13.42
N HIS A 167 8.46 15.53 -13.89
CA HIS A 167 7.04 15.83 -13.83
C HIS A 167 6.19 14.76 -14.48
N PHE A 168 5.01 14.48 -13.93
CA PHE A 168 4.11 13.44 -14.44
C PHE A 168 3.79 13.59 -15.93
N GLU A 169 3.62 14.83 -16.42
CA GLU A 169 3.38 15.06 -17.87
C GLU A 169 4.61 14.76 -18.73
N ALA A 170 5.82 14.98 -18.22
CA ALA A 170 7.05 14.58 -18.90
C ALA A 170 7.18 13.05 -18.97
N LEU A 171 6.83 12.34 -17.89
CA LEU A 171 6.80 10.89 -17.87
C LEU A 171 5.84 10.29 -18.90
N LYS A 172 4.71 10.95 -19.16
CA LYS A 172 3.74 10.52 -20.18
C LYS A 172 4.23 10.76 -21.60
N ALA A 173 4.98 11.85 -21.78
CA ALA A 173 5.46 12.26 -23.10
C ALA A 173 6.70 11.48 -23.56
N ASP A 174 7.59 11.15 -22.62
CA ASP A 174 8.88 10.55 -22.95
C ASP A 174 9.23 9.35 -22.04
N LYS A 175 9.48 8.21 -22.68
CA LYS A 175 9.91 6.97 -21.99
C LYS A 175 11.29 7.11 -21.33
N LEU A 176 12.15 8.00 -21.82
CA LEU A 176 13.46 8.24 -21.19
C LEU A 176 13.29 8.98 -19.87
N GLU A 177 12.36 9.92 -19.78
CA GLU A 177 12.03 10.58 -18.51
C GLU A 177 11.44 9.56 -17.52
N TYR A 178 10.61 8.62 -17.98
CA TYR A 178 10.14 7.52 -17.14
C TYR A 178 11.28 6.62 -16.64
N ALA A 179 12.22 6.25 -17.52
CA ALA A 179 13.39 5.47 -17.14
C ALA A 179 14.29 6.21 -16.15
N LYS A 180 14.46 7.52 -16.31
CA LYS A 180 15.20 8.39 -15.38
C LYS A 180 14.52 8.46 -14.01
N SER A 181 13.20 8.64 -13.96
CA SER A 181 12.44 8.60 -12.71
C SER A 181 12.64 7.26 -11.99
N PHE A 182 12.53 6.14 -12.71
CA PHE A 182 12.77 4.81 -12.18
C PHE A 182 14.19 4.66 -11.62
N TYR A 183 15.20 5.12 -12.34
CA TYR A 183 16.60 5.07 -11.88
C TYR A 183 16.80 5.85 -10.57
N ILE A 184 16.23 7.04 -10.46
CA ILE A 184 16.31 7.84 -9.23
C ILE A 184 15.61 7.11 -8.07
N GLN A 185 14.43 6.54 -8.30
CA GLN A 185 13.71 5.76 -7.30
C GLN A 185 14.54 4.55 -6.84
N TYR A 186 15.09 3.79 -7.79
CA TYR A 186 15.92 2.62 -7.52
C TYR A 186 17.17 2.96 -6.70
N SER A 187 17.83 4.07 -7.03
CA SER A 187 19.02 4.53 -6.31
C SER A 187 18.74 5.05 -4.89
N ASN A 188 17.47 5.16 -4.49
CA ASN A 188 17.04 5.66 -3.18
C ASN A 188 16.19 4.63 -2.42
N THR A 189 16.38 3.34 -2.67
CA THR A 189 15.69 2.26 -1.95
C THR A 189 16.40 1.82 -0.67
N ASP A 190 17.65 2.23 -0.47
CA ASP A 190 18.40 1.87 0.73
C ASP A 190 17.94 2.70 1.94
N PRO A 191 17.59 2.06 3.08
CA PRO A 191 17.05 2.75 4.24
C PRO A 191 18.05 3.61 5.01
N PHE A 192 19.36 3.50 4.74
CA PHE A 192 20.40 4.27 5.41
C PHE A 192 20.90 5.46 4.59
N SER A 193 20.79 5.39 3.26
CA SER A 193 21.30 6.41 2.34
C SER A 193 20.22 7.00 1.42
N GLY A 194 19.04 6.37 1.36
CA GLY A 194 17.93 6.84 0.55
C GLY A 194 17.44 8.21 0.98
N LYS A 195 17.09 9.03 0.00
CA LYS A 195 16.61 10.41 0.22
C LYS A 195 15.10 10.50 0.02
N ARG A 196 14.55 11.59 0.51
CA ARG A 196 13.18 11.99 0.19
C ARG A 196 13.07 12.26 -1.31
N LEU A 197 11.99 11.80 -1.93
CA LEU A 197 11.70 12.01 -3.34
C LEU A 197 10.36 12.73 -3.47
N PHE A 198 10.19 13.54 -4.52
CA PHE A 198 8.86 14.07 -4.81
C PHE A 198 8.59 14.13 -6.31
N GLU A 199 7.32 13.92 -6.66
CA GLU A 199 6.77 14.08 -8.00
C GLU A 199 5.79 15.25 -8.03
N THR A 200 5.82 16.00 -9.13
CA THR A 200 4.89 17.09 -9.39
C THR A 200 3.77 16.63 -10.30
N TYR A 201 2.56 16.86 -9.85
CA TYR A 201 1.31 16.68 -10.58
C TYR A 201 0.59 18.02 -10.66
N ASP A 202 0.17 18.43 -11.82
CA ASP A 202 -0.32 19.79 -12.04
C ASP A 202 0.65 20.87 -11.50
N GLU A 203 0.28 22.14 -11.52
CA GLU A 203 1.19 23.23 -11.10
C GLU A 203 1.47 23.28 -9.59
N LYS A 204 0.61 22.71 -8.76
CA LYS A 204 0.64 22.88 -7.30
C LYS A 204 0.23 21.62 -6.52
N LEU A 205 0.44 20.45 -7.06
CA LEU A 205 0.15 19.20 -6.37
C LEU A 205 1.39 18.32 -6.38
N PHE A 206 1.90 18.02 -5.20
CA PHE A 206 3.11 17.23 -4.99
C PHE A 206 2.78 15.96 -4.24
N VAL A 207 3.36 14.85 -4.68
CA VAL A 207 3.42 13.60 -3.92
C VAL A 207 4.84 13.43 -3.45
N VAL A 208 5.03 13.30 -2.15
CA VAL A 208 6.33 13.25 -1.49
C VAL A 208 6.50 11.90 -0.82
N GLN A 209 7.55 11.19 -1.20
CA GLN A 209 7.97 9.94 -0.57
C GLN A 209 9.08 10.26 0.44
N ASN A 210 8.85 9.97 1.70
CA ASN A 210 9.89 9.98 2.73
C ASN A 210 10.91 8.85 2.48
N PRO A 211 12.11 8.90 3.06
CA PRO A 211 13.06 7.80 3.00
C PRO A 211 12.43 6.46 3.43
N PRO A 212 12.94 5.33 2.96
CA PRO A 212 12.47 4.03 3.44
C PRO A 212 12.63 3.90 4.96
N ALA A 213 11.68 3.20 5.60
CA ALA A 213 11.79 2.89 7.02
C ALA A 213 13.03 2.02 7.30
N LYS A 214 13.69 2.26 8.41
CA LYS A 214 14.84 1.45 8.82
C LYS A 214 14.44 0.01 9.14
N PRO A 215 15.30 -0.97 8.85
CA PRO A 215 15.05 -2.36 9.24
C PRO A 215 14.87 -2.48 10.75
N LEU A 216 13.99 -3.42 11.15
CA LEU A 216 13.87 -3.78 12.55
C LEU A 216 15.18 -4.38 13.07
N THR A 217 15.51 -4.06 14.31
CA THR A 217 16.54 -4.79 15.04
C THR A 217 16.11 -6.24 15.29
N GLN A 218 17.04 -7.13 15.65
CA GLN A 218 16.70 -8.52 15.97
C GLN A 218 15.64 -8.61 17.08
N SER A 219 15.79 -7.83 18.14
CA SER A 219 14.83 -7.82 19.25
C SER A 219 13.42 -7.37 18.86
N GLU A 220 13.33 -6.35 18.00
CA GLU A 220 12.04 -5.88 17.47
C GLU A 220 11.41 -6.91 16.55
N MET A 221 12.21 -7.53 15.67
CA MET A 221 11.76 -8.62 14.81
C MET A 221 11.22 -9.79 15.64
N ASP A 222 11.96 -10.22 16.67
CA ASP A 222 11.54 -11.30 17.57
C ASP A 222 10.23 -10.94 18.29
N SER A 223 10.09 -9.69 18.71
CA SER A 223 8.86 -9.20 19.35
C SER A 223 7.66 -9.24 18.39
N VAL A 224 7.86 -8.88 17.12
CA VAL A 224 6.80 -8.97 16.09
C VAL A 224 6.40 -10.43 15.86
N TYR A 225 7.36 -11.35 15.72
CA TYR A 225 7.06 -12.76 15.51
C TYR A 225 6.52 -13.48 16.75
N ALA A 226 6.74 -12.94 17.96
CA ALA A 226 6.17 -13.44 19.20
C ALA A 226 4.70 -13.04 19.43
N LEU A 227 4.13 -12.16 18.60
CA LEU A 227 2.73 -11.77 18.72
C LEU A 227 1.81 -13.01 18.58
N PRO A 228 0.67 -13.04 19.28
CA PRO A 228 -0.24 -14.18 19.30
C PRO A 228 -1.05 -14.30 17.99
N TYR A 229 -0.37 -14.49 16.89
CA TYR A 229 -1.02 -14.71 15.60
C TYR A 229 -1.88 -15.97 15.60
N MET A 230 -3.08 -15.89 15.04
CA MET A 230 -3.97 -17.05 14.84
C MET A 230 -3.38 -18.07 13.87
N ARG A 231 -2.46 -17.67 12.97
CA ARG A 231 -1.81 -18.50 11.95
C ARG A 231 -2.80 -19.22 11.04
N ASP A 232 -3.93 -18.56 10.80
CA ASP A 232 -5.03 -19.05 9.98
C ASP A 232 -5.77 -17.87 9.35
N TYR A 233 -6.71 -18.15 8.45
CA TYR A 233 -7.57 -17.12 7.89
C TYR A 233 -8.58 -16.61 8.94
N HIS A 234 -9.17 -15.44 8.66
CA HIS A 234 -10.14 -14.83 9.55
C HIS A 234 -11.35 -15.79 9.80
N PRO A 235 -11.78 -15.97 11.05
CA PRO A 235 -12.83 -16.95 11.42
C PRO A 235 -14.13 -16.84 10.63
N SER A 236 -14.51 -15.64 10.18
CA SER A 236 -15.70 -15.42 9.35
C SER A 236 -15.71 -16.18 8.02
N TYR A 237 -14.55 -16.67 7.59
CA TYR A 237 -14.43 -17.42 6.34
C TYR A 237 -14.65 -18.92 6.47
N LYS A 238 -14.68 -19.45 7.70
CA LYS A 238 -14.80 -20.90 7.95
C LYS A 238 -16.04 -21.50 7.30
N GLU A 239 -17.19 -20.87 7.52
CA GLU A 239 -18.47 -21.33 6.96
C GLU A 239 -18.59 -21.09 5.45
N LEU A 240 -17.73 -20.24 4.90
CA LEU A 240 -17.69 -19.91 3.47
C LEU A 240 -16.68 -20.78 2.69
N GLY A 241 -16.14 -21.85 3.30
CA GLY A 241 -15.20 -22.76 2.68
C GLY A 241 -13.72 -22.44 2.93
N GLY A 242 -13.42 -21.54 3.88
CA GLY A 242 -12.05 -21.13 4.20
C GLY A 242 -11.36 -20.36 3.09
N VAL A 243 -10.05 -20.15 3.20
CA VAL A 243 -9.21 -19.46 2.19
C VAL A 243 -8.18 -20.45 1.65
N PRO A 244 -8.29 -20.90 0.39
CA PRO A 244 -7.44 -21.98 -0.14
C PRO A 244 -5.94 -21.67 -0.06
N ALA A 245 -5.51 -20.41 -0.21
CA ALA A 245 -4.11 -20.00 -0.18
C ALA A 245 -3.40 -20.33 1.16
N ILE A 246 -4.13 -20.57 2.24
CA ILE A 246 -3.52 -20.94 3.52
C ILE A 246 -2.77 -22.27 3.45
N GLU A 247 -3.22 -23.19 2.61
CA GLU A 247 -2.62 -24.53 2.49
C GLU A 247 -1.18 -24.47 1.96
N GLU A 248 -0.86 -23.45 1.16
CA GLU A 248 0.50 -23.24 0.64
C GLU A 248 1.48 -22.73 1.69
N VAL A 249 0.99 -22.01 2.69
CA VAL A 249 1.85 -21.28 3.66
C VAL A 249 1.71 -21.77 5.10
N LYS A 250 0.74 -22.61 5.40
CA LYS A 250 0.38 -23.04 6.77
C LYS A 250 1.56 -23.58 7.59
N PHE A 251 2.48 -24.29 6.95
CA PHE A 251 3.66 -24.88 7.57
C PHE A 251 4.97 -24.23 7.09
N SER A 252 4.90 -23.03 6.54
CA SER A 252 6.08 -22.30 6.07
C SER A 252 6.84 -21.67 7.22
N LEU A 253 8.18 -21.66 7.09
CA LEU A 253 9.07 -20.88 7.95
C LEU A 253 9.58 -19.68 7.17
N ILE A 254 9.49 -18.50 7.76
CA ILE A 254 10.04 -17.28 7.19
C ILE A 254 11.49 -17.17 7.63
N SER A 255 12.42 -17.33 6.70
CA SER A 255 13.87 -17.28 6.97
C SER A 255 14.46 -15.88 6.76
N ASN A 256 13.82 -15.05 5.94
CA ASN A 256 14.27 -13.69 5.64
C ASN A 256 13.09 -12.85 5.13
N ARG A 257 13.25 -11.53 5.16
CA ARG A 257 12.40 -10.58 4.46
C ARG A 257 13.16 -10.04 3.26
N GLY A 258 12.42 -9.78 2.15
CA GLY A 258 13.04 -9.32 0.93
C GLY A 258 13.66 -10.41 0.08
N CYS A 259 14.41 -9.99 -0.93
CA CYS A 259 15.06 -10.89 -1.86
C CYS A 259 16.41 -10.32 -2.30
N TYR A 260 17.45 -11.17 -2.30
CA TYR A 260 18.78 -10.79 -2.82
C TYR A 260 18.84 -10.70 -4.35
N GLY A 261 17.83 -11.18 -5.06
CA GLY A 261 17.81 -11.15 -6.50
C GLY A 261 17.48 -9.76 -7.03
N GLY A 262 18.44 -9.04 -7.58
CA GLY A 262 18.20 -7.78 -8.30
C GLY A 262 17.63 -7.99 -9.71
N CYS A 263 16.64 -8.88 -9.86
CA CYS A 263 16.10 -9.25 -11.18
C CYS A 263 15.39 -8.08 -11.84
N SER A 264 15.77 -7.77 -13.07
CA SER A 264 15.25 -6.61 -13.82
C SER A 264 13.74 -6.64 -14.10
N PHE A 265 13.11 -7.79 -13.99
CA PHE A 265 11.67 -7.97 -14.17
C PHE A 265 10.87 -7.93 -12.86
N CYS A 266 11.53 -7.90 -11.70
CA CYS A 266 10.87 -8.08 -10.41
C CYS A 266 10.79 -6.78 -9.64
N ALA A 267 9.58 -6.40 -9.24
CA ALA A 267 9.33 -5.18 -8.48
C ALA A 267 9.41 -5.34 -6.95
N LEU A 268 9.72 -6.54 -6.43
CA LEU A 268 9.78 -6.77 -4.98
C LEU A 268 10.82 -5.89 -4.29
N THR A 269 11.93 -5.60 -4.93
CA THR A 269 12.98 -4.70 -4.40
C THR A 269 12.47 -3.30 -4.11
N PHE A 270 11.39 -2.86 -4.77
CA PHE A 270 10.78 -1.55 -4.55
C PHE A 270 9.71 -1.54 -3.46
N HIS A 271 9.24 -2.71 -3.07
CA HIS A 271 8.23 -2.83 -2.04
C HIS A 271 8.81 -2.55 -0.65
N GLN A 272 10.08 -2.84 -0.47
CA GLN A 272 10.76 -2.77 0.84
C GLN A 272 11.50 -1.49 1.04
#